data_0fe86966ca77cc44ec97f08006916d40
#
_entry.id   0fe86966ca77cc44ec97f08006916d40
#
_cell.length_a   1.000
_cell.length_b   1.000
_cell.length_c   1.000
_cell.angle_alpha   90.00
_cell.angle_beta   90.00
_cell.angle_gamma   90.00
#
_symmetry.space_group_name_H-M   'P 1'
#
loop_
_entity.id
_entity.type
_entity.pdbx_description
1 polymer ?
#
loop_
_entity_poly.entity_id
_entity_poly.type
_entity_poly.pdbx_seq_one_letter_code
_entity_poly.pdbx_strand_id
1 'polypeptide(L)'
;MPKNNHPENAQPQEPESSPDKLDSAPQEPESSALDSTMDTKSTKESLEKESADSSAKSHAHTKIPNVSLDEIKQDMKAKLSGESSRYITAAVLIGVIAALLLWNNPIVIWAVIGAVFILGFREALALYDLEQHAGFYALALALWATSYFVANPIESALVACMILASITAYAQRLSPRTMLPFLYPTLPFLALYSVYKDFGASHIVWLILIIALCDIGAYFGGRLFGKTPLSPTSPKKTLEGVIIGVAVSIVVGSVAGIFVLGTHFFFAIFASLIVAVCGVFGDLYESYLKRQAQVKDSGSILPGHGGILDRFDAVLFGAVGMHFLLIFFNDFACSRCMPLLNLIQ
;
A
#
# COMPACT_ATOMS: atom_id res chain seq x y z
N MET A 1 -47.40 51.44 11.41
CA MET A 1 -46.91 52.82 11.15
C MET A 1 -46.05 53.26 12.31
N PRO A 2 -44.98 53.94 12.12
CA PRO A 2 -43.97 54.04 11.03
C PRO A 2 -42.56 53.76 11.61
N LYS A 3 -41.43 53.66 10.95
CA LYS A 3 -40.80 54.37 9.86
C LYS A 3 -39.54 53.61 9.43
N ASN A 4 -39.31 53.58 8.16
CA ASN A 4 -38.08 53.37 7.42
C ASN A 4 -36.84 54.02 8.05
N ASN A 5 -35.69 53.32 7.87
CA ASN A 5 -34.47 53.96 7.36
C ASN A 5 -33.53 52.88 6.81
N HIS A 6 -33.36 52.89 5.49
CA HIS A 6 -32.12 52.50 4.79
C HIS A 6 -31.11 53.63 4.91
N PRO A 7 -29.81 53.33 4.91
CA PRO A 7 -28.97 53.70 3.78
C PRO A 7 -28.07 52.50 3.35
N GLU A 8 -27.95 52.22 2.07
CA GLU A 8 -27.12 52.81 1.03
C GLU A 8 -25.66 52.28 0.97
N ASN A 9 -25.45 51.55 -0.09
CA ASN A 9 -24.23 51.40 -0.89
C ASN A 9 -22.84 51.58 -0.23
N ALA A 10 -22.04 50.54 -0.27
CA ALA A 10 -20.58 50.68 -0.51
C ALA A 10 -20.12 49.55 -1.44
N GLN A 11 -19.71 49.92 -2.64
CA GLN A 11 -19.03 49.12 -3.63
C GLN A 11 -17.59 48.77 -3.18
N PRO A 12 -17.03 47.64 -3.64
CA PRO A 12 -15.63 47.34 -3.41
C PRO A 12 -14.76 48.09 -4.40
N GLN A 13 -13.70 48.72 -3.89
CA GLN A 13 -12.63 49.37 -4.67
C GLN A 13 -11.61 48.29 -5.12
N GLU A 14 -11.36 48.28 -6.42
CA GLU A 14 -10.16 47.68 -7.05
C GLU A 14 -8.93 48.49 -6.68
N PRO A 15 -7.76 47.87 -6.50
CA PRO A 15 -6.50 48.60 -6.53
C PRO A 15 -5.92 48.69 -7.95
N GLU A 16 -5.65 49.91 -8.33
CA GLU A 16 -5.01 50.39 -9.54
C GLU A 16 -3.65 49.73 -9.81
N SER A 17 -3.46 49.47 -11.09
CA SER A 17 -2.20 49.22 -11.76
C SER A 17 -1.40 50.50 -11.94
N SER A 18 -0.10 50.51 -11.71
CA SER A 18 0.81 51.34 -12.49
C SER A 18 2.27 50.89 -12.45
N PRO A 19 3.04 51.27 -13.47
CA PRO A 19 4.06 50.40 -14.04
C PRO A 19 5.50 50.89 -13.83
N ASP A 20 6.45 50.25 -14.49
CA ASP A 20 7.83 50.61 -14.78
C ASP A 20 8.91 50.37 -13.73
N LYS A 21 9.76 49.41 -14.01
CA LYS A 21 11.13 49.65 -14.52
C LYS A 21 11.83 48.34 -14.89
N LEU A 22 12.13 48.32 -16.14
CA LEU A 22 13.16 47.69 -16.93
C LEU A 22 14.55 47.54 -16.24
N ASP A 23 15.24 46.49 -16.73
CA ASP A 23 16.69 46.31 -16.83
C ASP A 23 17.50 45.90 -15.61
N SER A 24 17.95 44.64 -15.66
CA SER A 24 19.40 44.37 -15.80
C SER A 24 19.66 42.84 -15.90
N ALA A 25 20.22 42.46 -17.04
CA ALA A 25 20.80 41.16 -17.35
C ALA A 25 22.06 40.89 -16.52
N PRO A 26 22.42 39.63 -16.25
CA PRO A 26 23.68 39.29 -15.60
C PRO A 26 24.80 39.28 -16.62
N GLN A 27 25.87 40.03 -16.31
CA GLN A 27 27.14 40.06 -17.03
C GLN A 27 27.98 38.83 -16.74
N GLU A 28 28.51 38.24 -17.79
CA GLU A 28 29.67 37.37 -17.77
C GLU A 28 30.92 38.12 -17.36
N PRO A 29 31.89 37.51 -16.64
CA PRO A 29 33.22 38.10 -16.52
C PRO A 29 34.14 37.55 -17.60
N GLU A 30 34.67 38.51 -18.37
CA GLU A 30 35.73 38.37 -19.35
C GLU A 30 37.05 37.86 -18.77
N SER A 31 37.75 37.14 -19.66
CA SER A 31 39.13 36.73 -19.55
C SER A 31 40.08 37.93 -19.49
N SER A 32 41.04 37.92 -18.62
CA SER A 32 42.31 38.61 -18.88
C SER A 32 43.51 37.74 -18.48
N ALA A 33 44.35 37.58 -19.46
CA ALA A 33 45.59 36.86 -19.44
C ALA A 33 46.74 37.70 -18.84
N LEU A 34 47.81 37.01 -18.51
CA LEU A 34 49.19 37.41 -18.26
C LEU A 34 49.53 38.06 -16.89
N ASP A 35 50.30 37.39 -16.08
CA ASP A 35 51.75 37.57 -16.15
C ASP A 35 52.49 36.45 -15.37
N SER A 36 53.59 36.03 -15.95
CA SER A 36 54.58 35.07 -15.48
C SER A 36 55.45 35.71 -14.40
N THR A 37 55.82 34.96 -13.36
CA THR A 37 57.21 34.68 -12.97
C THR A 37 57.26 34.04 -11.56
N MET A 38 58.03 32.96 -11.50
CA MET A 38 58.86 32.46 -10.40
C MET A 38 58.24 32.20 -9.01
N ASP A 39 58.01 30.89 -8.70
CA ASP A 39 58.69 30.31 -7.55
C ASP A 39 58.76 28.78 -7.66
N THR A 40 59.85 28.27 -8.17
CA THR A 40 60.21 26.85 -8.33
C THR A 40 60.71 26.20 -7.03
N LYS A 41 60.58 26.84 -5.87
CA LYS A 41 61.08 26.33 -4.59
C LYS A 41 60.02 25.74 -3.68
N SER A 42 58.73 26.11 -3.87
CA SER A 42 57.64 25.60 -3.06
C SER A 42 57.08 24.28 -3.54
N THR A 43 57.31 23.92 -4.82
CA THR A 43 56.73 22.66 -5.41
C THR A 43 57.57 21.39 -5.10
N LYS A 44 58.83 21.55 -4.70
CA LYS A 44 59.65 20.40 -4.32
C LYS A 44 59.40 19.92 -2.87
N GLU A 45 59.04 20.82 -1.99
CA GLU A 45 58.74 20.47 -0.57
C GLU A 45 57.40 19.82 -0.37
N SER A 46 56.42 20.14 -1.25
CA SER A 46 55.08 19.48 -1.23
C SER A 46 55.11 18.07 -1.83
N LEU A 47 55.95 17.79 -2.81
CA LEU A 47 56.10 16.47 -3.42
C LEU A 47 56.88 15.49 -2.56
N GLU A 48 57.84 15.94 -1.74
CA GLU A 48 58.53 15.08 -0.76
C GLU A 48 57.66 14.71 0.47
N LYS A 49 56.77 15.60 0.88
CA LYS A 49 55.81 15.29 1.94
C LYS A 49 54.69 14.30 1.52
N GLU A 50 54.30 14.35 0.26
CA GLU A 50 53.27 13.44 -0.27
C GLU A 50 53.83 12.02 -0.52
N SER A 51 55.10 11.89 -0.86
CA SER A 51 55.77 10.59 -1.01
C SER A 51 56.10 9.90 0.32
N ALA A 52 56.32 10.68 1.39
CA ALA A 52 56.58 10.11 2.74
C ALA A 52 55.27 9.64 3.41
N ASP A 53 54.14 10.30 3.16
CA ASP A 53 52.82 9.92 3.72
C ASP A 53 52.22 8.71 2.96
N SER A 54 52.54 8.53 1.69
CA SER A 54 52.15 7.37 0.89
C SER A 54 52.86 6.09 1.32
N SER A 55 54.14 6.18 1.77
CA SER A 55 54.92 5.02 2.25
C SER A 55 54.49 4.59 3.66
N ALA A 56 53.95 5.51 4.50
CA ALA A 56 53.46 5.18 5.84
C ALA A 56 52.09 4.52 5.83
N LYS A 57 51.27 4.69 4.77
CA LYS A 57 49.94 4.07 4.61
C LYS A 57 49.98 2.66 4.01
N SER A 58 51.13 2.21 3.50
CA SER A 58 51.28 0.87 2.88
C SER A 58 51.44 -0.27 3.89
N HIS A 59 51.54 -0.01 5.18
CA HIS A 59 51.68 -1.04 6.22
C HIS A 59 50.54 -1.06 7.25
N ALA A 60 49.38 -0.47 6.92
CA ALA A 60 48.18 -0.83 7.63
C ALA A 60 47.74 -2.25 7.19
N HIS A 61 48.27 -3.25 7.86
CA HIS A 61 47.71 -4.61 7.84
C HIS A 61 46.22 -4.49 8.08
N THR A 62 45.42 -4.62 7.04
CA THR A 62 44.00 -4.95 7.14
C THR A 62 43.92 -6.24 7.92
N LYS A 63 43.72 -6.18 9.23
CA LYS A 63 43.35 -7.33 10.04
C LYS A 63 42.06 -7.87 9.42
N ILE A 64 42.22 -8.88 8.54
CA ILE A 64 41.10 -9.75 8.15
C ILE A 64 40.62 -10.31 9.48
N PRO A 65 39.38 -10.03 9.90
CA PRO A 65 38.85 -10.62 11.13
C PRO A 65 38.97 -12.14 10.93
N ASN A 66 39.68 -12.81 11.83
CA ASN A 66 39.72 -14.25 11.88
C ASN A 66 38.33 -14.72 12.28
N VAL A 67 37.42 -14.77 11.29
CA VAL A 67 36.09 -15.36 11.47
C VAL A 67 36.34 -16.86 11.59
N SER A 68 36.04 -17.41 12.75
CA SER A 68 36.23 -18.82 12.99
C SER A 68 35.31 -19.63 12.08
N LEU A 69 35.77 -20.80 11.62
CA LEU A 69 34.95 -21.73 10.82
C LEU A 69 33.62 -22.06 11.55
N ASP A 70 33.60 -22.01 12.86
CA ASP A 70 32.39 -22.25 13.66
C ASP A 70 31.43 -21.07 13.65
N GLU A 71 31.90 -19.82 13.59
CA GLU A 71 31.08 -18.63 13.37
C GLU A 71 30.44 -18.65 11.97
N ILE A 72 31.21 -19.02 10.94
CA ILE A 72 30.68 -19.16 9.56
C ILE A 72 29.62 -20.26 9.50
N LYS A 73 29.83 -21.38 10.19
CA LYS A 73 28.86 -22.47 10.26
C LYS A 73 27.60 -22.07 11.06
N GLN A 74 27.77 -21.34 12.14
CA GLN A 74 26.63 -20.81 12.92
C GLN A 74 25.82 -19.79 12.14
N ASP A 75 26.46 -18.85 11.46
CA ASP A 75 25.80 -17.87 10.61
C ASP A 75 25.09 -18.54 9.41
N MET A 76 25.72 -19.54 8.80
CA MET A 76 25.10 -20.30 7.72
C MET A 76 23.93 -21.14 8.20
N LYS A 77 24.03 -21.76 9.38
CA LYS A 77 22.93 -22.51 10.00
C LYS A 77 21.77 -21.60 10.42
N ALA A 78 22.06 -20.43 10.98
CA ALA A 78 21.06 -19.41 11.32
C ALA A 78 20.35 -18.86 10.07
N LYS A 79 21.10 -18.64 8.99
CA LYS A 79 20.56 -18.17 7.71
C LYS A 79 19.68 -19.23 7.03
N LEU A 80 20.12 -20.47 7.00
CA LEU A 80 19.35 -21.61 6.48
C LEU A 80 18.10 -21.90 7.31
N SER A 81 18.16 -21.80 8.65
CA SER A 81 17.01 -21.97 9.52
C SER A 81 15.99 -20.83 9.36
N GLY A 82 16.45 -19.60 9.14
CA GLY A 82 15.59 -18.45 8.86
C GLY A 82 14.88 -18.53 7.51
N GLU A 83 15.53 -19.05 6.48
CA GLU A 83 14.91 -19.28 5.17
C GLU A 83 13.91 -20.42 5.21
N SER A 84 14.25 -21.55 5.83
CA SER A 84 13.33 -22.70 5.94
C SER A 84 12.07 -22.35 6.76
N SER A 85 12.21 -21.54 7.82
CA SER A 85 11.08 -21.05 8.60
C SER A 85 10.09 -20.24 7.75
N ARG A 86 10.58 -19.41 6.83
CA ARG A 86 9.75 -18.64 5.90
C ARG A 86 8.92 -19.54 4.98
N TYR A 87 9.56 -20.52 4.33
CA TYR A 87 8.84 -21.43 3.43
C TYR A 87 7.78 -22.25 4.17
N ILE A 88 8.09 -22.71 5.38
CA ILE A 88 7.15 -23.47 6.21
C ILE A 88 5.93 -22.60 6.59
N THR A 89 6.17 -21.37 7.06
CA THR A 89 5.07 -20.45 7.43
C THR A 89 4.21 -20.11 6.22
N ALA A 90 4.79 -19.89 5.04
CA ALA A 90 4.05 -19.64 3.82
C ALA A 90 3.21 -20.86 3.41
N ALA A 91 3.79 -22.07 3.45
CA ALA A 91 3.07 -23.30 3.12
C ALA A 91 1.92 -23.58 4.10
N VAL A 92 2.14 -23.35 5.40
CA VAL A 92 1.09 -23.49 6.43
C VAL A 92 -0.02 -22.48 6.18
N LEU A 93 0.30 -21.20 5.91
CA LEU A 93 -0.70 -20.16 5.64
C LEU A 93 -1.54 -20.50 4.40
N ILE A 94 -0.91 -20.91 3.32
CA ILE A 94 -1.59 -21.32 2.09
C ILE A 94 -2.48 -22.54 2.38
N GLY A 95 -1.97 -23.54 3.12
CA GLY A 95 -2.72 -24.74 3.50
C GLY A 95 -3.95 -24.41 4.35
N VAL A 96 -3.82 -23.51 5.32
CA VAL A 96 -4.93 -23.05 6.17
C VAL A 96 -5.98 -22.32 5.34
N ILE A 97 -5.57 -21.39 4.46
CA ILE A 97 -6.50 -20.66 3.59
C ILE A 97 -7.23 -21.64 2.66
N ALA A 98 -6.51 -22.58 2.04
CA ALA A 98 -7.11 -23.58 1.16
C ALA A 98 -8.10 -24.47 1.92
N ALA A 99 -7.74 -24.94 3.12
CA ALA A 99 -8.63 -25.76 3.95
C ALA A 99 -9.90 -25.00 4.37
N LEU A 100 -9.79 -23.73 4.73
CA LEU A 100 -10.92 -22.87 5.07
C LEU A 100 -11.86 -22.66 3.89
N LEU A 101 -11.32 -22.38 2.70
CA LEU A 101 -12.11 -22.17 1.49
C LEU A 101 -12.76 -23.46 0.99
N LEU A 102 -12.09 -24.62 1.14
CA LEU A 102 -12.66 -25.93 0.81
C LEU A 102 -13.74 -26.33 1.81
N TRP A 103 -13.56 -26.07 3.10
CA TRP A 103 -14.60 -26.33 4.10
C TRP A 103 -15.83 -25.44 3.89
N ASN A 104 -15.61 -24.22 3.41
CA ASN A 104 -16.64 -23.25 3.02
C ASN A 104 -17.76 -23.07 4.06
N ASN A 105 -17.39 -23.02 5.35
CA ASN A 105 -18.32 -22.75 6.43
C ASN A 105 -18.39 -21.24 6.70
N PRO A 106 -19.56 -20.57 6.51
CA PRO A 106 -19.66 -19.12 6.61
C PRO A 106 -19.27 -18.56 7.98
N ILE A 107 -19.61 -19.26 9.07
CA ILE A 107 -19.30 -18.82 10.43
C ILE A 107 -17.80 -18.90 10.68
N VAL A 108 -17.16 -19.99 10.24
CA VAL A 108 -15.72 -20.18 10.42
C VAL A 108 -14.93 -19.15 9.62
N ILE A 109 -15.30 -18.92 8.36
CA ILE A 109 -14.64 -17.93 7.51
C ILE A 109 -14.84 -16.53 8.08
N TRP A 110 -16.05 -16.17 8.50
CA TRP A 110 -16.32 -14.91 9.19
C TRP A 110 -15.44 -14.74 10.44
N ALA A 111 -15.37 -15.76 11.29
CA ALA A 111 -14.57 -15.71 12.51
C ALA A 111 -13.07 -15.57 12.25
N VAL A 112 -12.54 -16.30 11.24
CA VAL A 112 -11.12 -16.27 10.88
C VAL A 112 -10.74 -14.90 10.26
N ILE A 113 -11.52 -14.39 9.30
CA ILE A 113 -11.27 -13.06 8.73
C ILE A 113 -11.38 -12.00 9.82
N GLY A 114 -12.32 -12.13 10.77
CA GLY A 114 -12.46 -11.25 11.93
C GLY A 114 -11.26 -11.27 12.86
N ALA A 115 -10.72 -12.44 13.15
CA ALA A 115 -9.50 -12.54 13.96
C ALA A 115 -8.31 -11.88 13.26
N VAL A 116 -8.12 -12.12 11.95
CA VAL A 116 -7.10 -11.48 11.12
C VAL A 116 -7.32 -9.95 11.07
N PHE A 117 -8.58 -9.51 10.92
CA PHE A 117 -8.94 -8.09 10.96
C PHE A 117 -8.53 -7.41 12.26
N ILE A 118 -8.86 -7.99 13.43
CA ILE A 118 -8.52 -7.39 14.72
C ILE A 118 -7.00 -7.30 14.92
N LEU A 119 -6.25 -8.31 14.47
CA LEU A 119 -4.79 -8.26 14.49
C LEU A 119 -4.24 -7.16 13.56
N GLY A 120 -4.76 -7.06 12.34
CA GLY A 120 -4.40 -5.98 11.41
C GLY A 120 -4.84 -4.59 11.90
N PHE A 121 -5.99 -4.48 12.56
CA PHE A 121 -6.45 -3.24 13.18
C PHE A 121 -5.50 -2.76 14.29
N ARG A 122 -4.98 -3.70 15.10
CA ARG A 122 -3.94 -3.40 16.09
C ARG A 122 -2.67 -2.84 15.46
N GLU A 123 -2.21 -3.44 14.36
CA GLU A 123 -1.04 -2.96 13.62
C GLU A 123 -1.29 -1.58 13.00
N ALA A 124 -2.49 -1.35 12.48
CA ALA A 124 -2.87 -0.06 11.92
C ALA A 124 -2.88 1.05 12.98
N LEU A 125 -3.38 0.80 14.20
CA LEU A 125 -3.31 1.77 15.29
C LEU A 125 -1.86 2.20 15.55
N ALA A 126 -0.92 1.25 15.54
CA ALA A 126 0.50 1.56 15.72
C ALA A 126 1.08 2.33 14.53
N LEU A 127 0.71 2.00 13.28
CA LEU A 127 1.15 2.71 12.08
C LEU A 127 0.66 4.17 12.03
N TYR A 128 -0.54 4.45 12.58
CA TYR A 128 -1.10 5.80 12.65
C TYR A 128 -0.69 6.57 13.90
N ASP A 129 0.21 6.00 14.72
CA ASP A 129 0.67 6.60 16.00
C ASP A 129 -0.52 6.92 16.93
N LEU A 130 -1.44 5.96 17.05
CA LEU A 130 -2.62 6.06 17.90
C LEU A 130 -2.48 5.14 19.12
N GLU A 131 -2.91 5.65 20.28
CA GLU A 131 -2.97 4.84 21.50
C GLU A 131 -3.96 3.68 21.35
N GLN A 132 -3.60 2.54 21.89
CA GLN A 132 -4.40 1.32 21.82
C GLN A 132 -5.50 1.31 22.90
N HIS A 133 -6.48 2.20 22.78
CA HIS A 133 -7.60 2.26 23.69
C HIS A 133 -8.61 1.12 23.47
N ALA A 134 -9.14 0.55 24.56
CA ALA A 134 -10.16 -0.48 24.51
C ALA A 134 -11.41 -0.07 23.72
N GLY A 135 -11.75 1.22 23.70
CA GLY A 135 -12.89 1.76 22.94
C GLY A 135 -12.77 1.56 21.43
N PHE A 136 -11.56 1.67 20.85
CA PHE A 136 -11.36 1.41 19.42
C PHE A 136 -11.55 -0.06 19.08
N TYR A 137 -11.05 -0.97 19.93
CA TYR A 137 -11.29 -2.40 19.76
C TYR A 137 -12.75 -2.78 19.93
N ALA A 138 -13.44 -2.19 20.91
CA ALA A 138 -14.87 -2.43 21.12
C ALA A 138 -15.69 -1.99 19.89
N LEU A 139 -15.37 -0.83 19.30
CA LEU A 139 -16.02 -0.37 18.08
C LEU A 139 -15.68 -1.24 16.87
N ALA A 140 -14.41 -1.62 16.71
CA ALA A 140 -13.99 -2.52 15.63
C ALA A 140 -14.66 -3.90 15.73
N LEU A 141 -14.74 -4.46 16.93
CA LEU A 141 -15.45 -5.73 17.19
C LEU A 141 -16.95 -5.61 16.95
N ALA A 142 -17.58 -4.50 17.35
CA ALA A 142 -18.99 -4.25 17.10
C ALA A 142 -19.27 -4.15 15.58
N LEU A 143 -18.44 -3.43 14.83
CA LEU A 143 -18.54 -3.37 13.36
C LEU A 143 -18.38 -4.75 12.72
N TRP A 144 -17.41 -5.55 13.20
CA TRP A 144 -17.22 -6.89 12.70
C TRP A 144 -18.41 -7.80 13.04
N ALA A 145 -18.91 -7.73 14.25
CA ALA A 145 -20.08 -8.52 14.67
C ALA A 145 -21.33 -8.15 13.84
N THR A 146 -21.58 -6.86 13.59
CA THR A 146 -22.69 -6.43 12.75
C THR A 146 -22.57 -6.87 11.30
N SER A 147 -21.35 -7.04 10.76
CA SER A 147 -21.11 -7.45 9.37
C SER A 147 -21.78 -8.78 8.99
N TYR A 148 -21.98 -9.67 9.96
CA TYR A 148 -22.67 -10.94 9.74
C TYR A 148 -24.15 -10.76 9.43
N PHE A 149 -24.80 -9.79 10.09
CA PHE A 149 -26.25 -9.58 10.04
C PHE A 149 -26.70 -8.55 9.00
N VAL A 150 -25.84 -7.57 8.70
CA VAL A 150 -26.17 -6.45 7.80
C VAL A 150 -25.92 -6.86 6.34
N ALA A 151 -26.83 -6.46 5.44
CA ALA A 151 -26.69 -6.75 4.01
C ALA A 151 -25.41 -6.14 3.43
N ASN A 152 -25.14 -4.86 3.74
CA ASN A 152 -24.00 -4.10 3.23
C ASN A 152 -23.00 -3.77 4.36
N PRO A 153 -22.06 -4.66 4.72
CA PRO A 153 -21.13 -4.43 5.81
C PRO A 153 -20.27 -3.17 5.67
N ILE A 154 -19.95 -2.78 4.43
CA ILE A 154 -19.12 -1.61 4.13
C ILE A 154 -19.77 -0.31 4.61
N GLU A 155 -21.10 -0.19 4.46
CA GLU A 155 -21.85 1.00 4.91
C GLU A 155 -21.75 1.19 6.42
N SER A 156 -21.67 0.12 7.20
CA SER A 156 -21.52 0.21 8.65
C SER A 156 -20.21 0.88 9.07
N ALA A 157 -19.11 0.67 8.32
CA ALA A 157 -17.84 1.36 8.56
C ALA A 157 -17.95 2.86 8.27
N LEU A 158 -18.67 3.25 7.20
CA LEU A 158 -18.88 4.65 6.86
C LEU A 158 -19.72 5.36 7.96
N VAL A 159 -20.77 4.71 8.47
CA VAL A 159 -21.56 5.22 9.59
C VAL A 159 -20.68 5.38 10.84
N ALA A 160 -19.82 4.41 11.14
CA ALA A 160 -18.89 4.54 12.27
C ALA A 160 -17.91 5.71 12.10
N CYS A 161 -17.38 5.93 10.89
CA CYS A 161 -16.54 7.09 10.58
C CYS A 161 -17.31 8.41 10.79
N MET A 162 -18.57 8.49 10.38
CA MET A 162 -19.42 9.66 10.60
C MET A 162 -19.69 9.92 12.09
N ILE A 163 -19.95 8.86 12.87
CA ILE A 163 -20.11 8.96 14.33
C ILE A 163 -18.83 9.45 14.99
N LEU A 164 -17.69 8.86 14.64
CA LEU A 164 -16.38 9.28 15.16
C LEU A 164 -16.04 10.72 14.77
N ALA A 165 -16.35 11.14 13.55
CA ALA A 165 -16.18 12.52 13.11
C ALA A 165 -17.02 13.47 13.96
N SER A 166 -18.29 13.11 14.23
CA SER A 166 -19.18 13.89 15.06
C SER A 166 -18.72 13.99 16.52
N ILE A 167 -18.25 12.87 17.09
CA ILE A 167 -17.67 12.84 18.43
C ILE A 167 -16.39 13.68 18.50
N THR A 168 -15.54 13.60 17.47
CA THR A 168 -14.30 14.38 17.38
C THR A 168 -14.62 15.89 17.34
N ALA A 169 -15.61 16.28 16.54
CA ALA A 169 -16.04 17.68 16.44
C ALA A 169 -16.68 18.19 17.74
N TYR A 170 -17.48 17.36 18.40
CA TYR A 170 -18.17 17.73 19.64
C TYR A 170 -17.23 17.78 20.85
N ALA A 171 -16.45 16.72 21.05
CA ALA A 171 -15.62 16.58 22.24
C ALA A 171 -14.28 17.33 22.12
N GLN A 172 -13.79 17.59 20.91
CA GLN A 172 -12.50 18.23 20.58
C GLN A 172 -11.29 17.59 21.29
N ARG A 173 -11.45 16.36 21.78
CA ARG A 173 -10.41 15.60 22.52
C ARG A 173 -9.76 14.53 21.66
N LEU A 174 -10.43 14.11 20.59
CA LEU A 174 -9.93 13.09 19.68
C LEU A 174 -9.27 13.75 18.46
N SER A 175 -8.16 13.19 18.03
CA SER A 175 -7.53 13.60 16.78
C SER A 175 -8.36 13.11 15.57
N PRO A 176 -8.49 13.88 14.48
CA PRO A 176 -9.09 13.40 13.22
C PRO A 176 -8.43 12.11 12.68
N ARG A 177 -7.18 11.84 13.06
CA ARG A 177 -6.47 10.61 12.70
C ARG A 177 -7.14 9.35 13.24
N THR A 178 -7.97 9.43 14.29
CA THR A 178 -8.68 8.28 14.86
C THR A 178 -9.66 7.61 13.91
N MET A 179 -10.05 8.30 12.82
CA MET A 179 -10.88 7.72 11.76
C MET A 179 -10.09 6.83 10.79
N LEU A 180 -8.78 7.04 10.67
CA LEU A 180 -7.95 6.32 9.68
C LEU A 180 -7.98 4.80 9.83
N PRO A 181 -7.89 4.19 11.02
CA PRO A 181 -7.99 2.73 11.18
C PRO A 181 -9.35 2.17 10.74
N PHE A 182 -10.42 2.97 10.78
CA PHE A 182 -11.75 2.57 10.32
C PHE A 182 -11.92 2.73 8.81
N LEU A 183 -11.08 3.54 8.15
CA LEU A 183 -10.96 3.57 6.69
C LEU A 183 -10.02 2.49 6.18
N TYR A 184 -8.83 2.38 6.77
CA TYR A 184 -7.86 1.32 6.47
C TYR A 184 -7.24 0.81 7.76
N PRO A 185 -7.40 -0.47 8.13
CA PRO A 185 -7.80 -1.59 7.28
C PRO A 185 -9.28 -1.99 7.35
N THR A 186 -10.12 -1.37 8.19
CA THR A 186 -11.48 -1.87 8.49
C THR A 186 -12.34 -2.00 7.23
N LEU A 187 -12.46 -0.96 6.43
CA LEU A 187 -13.29 -0.96 5.23
C LEU A 187 -12.83 -2.02 4.21
N PRO A 188 -11.54 -2.19 3.89
CA PRO A 188 -11.07 -3.26 3.04
C PRO A 188 -11.31 -4.69 3.58
N PHE A 189 -11.20 -4.92 4.91
CA PHE A 189 -11.55 -6.22 5.49
C PHE A 189 -13.04 -6.52 5.39
N LEU A 190 -13.89 -5.52 5.58
CA LEU A 190 -15.34 -5.66 5.35
C LEU A 190 -15.65 -5.93 3.88
N ALA A 191 -14.93 -5.29 2.95
CA ALA A 191 -15.06 -5.58 1.52
C ALA A 191 -14.62 -7.01 1.18
N LEU A 192 -13.51 -7.49 1.75
CA LEU A 192 -13.05 -8.87 1.60
C LEU A 192 -14.11 -9.87 2.09
N TYR A 193 -14.70 -9.61 3.26
CA TYR A 193 -15.78 -10.43 3.78
C TYR A 193 -17.04 -10.33 2.91
N SER A 194 -17.40 -9.17 2.39
CA SER A 194 -18.54 -8.98 1.49
C SER A 194 -18.35 -9.75 0.17
N VAL A 195 -17.13 -9.77 -0.42
CA VAL A 195 -16.85 -10.62 -1.59
C VAL A 195 -17.17 -12.10 -1.29
N TYR A 196 -16.78 -12.59 -0.11
CA TYR A 196 -17.11 -13.96 0.29
C TYR A 196 -18.61 -14.16 0.51
N LYS A 197 -19.24 -13.26 1.27
CA LYS A 197 -20.64 -13.35 1.69
C LYS A 197 -21.61 -13.31 0.50
N ASP A 198 -21.36 -12.42 -0.44
CA ASP A 198 -22.27 -12.12 -1.55
C ASP A 198 -22.00 -13.01 -2.78
N PHE A 199 -20.74 -13.39 -3.00
CA PHE A 199 -20.31 -14.10 -4.21
C PHE A 199 -19.67 -15.45 -3.96
N GLY A 200 -19.31 -15.77 -2.72
CA GLY A 200 -18.79 -17.07 -2.32
C GLY A 200 -17.28 -17.25 -2.41
N ALA A 201 -16.82 -18.43 -2.00
CA ALA A 201 -15.39 -18.76 -1.88
C ALA A 201 -14.64 -18.73 -3.21
N SER A 202 -15.29 -19.06 -4.33
CA SER A 202 -14.67 -19.04 -5.66
C SER A 202 -14.15 -17.66 -6.05
N HIS A 203 -14.84 -16.59 -5.67
CA HIS A 203 -14.43 -15.21 -5.93
C HIS A 203 -13.22 -14.80 -5.05
N ILE A 204 -13.12 -15.32 -3.83
CA ILE A 204 -11.93 -15.12 -2.98
C ILE A 204 -10.72 -15.84 -3.59
N VAL A 205 -10.88 -17.07 -4.09
CA VAL A 205 -9.81 -17.80 -4.78
C VAL A 205 -9.36 -17.01 -6.01
N TRP A 206 -10.29 -16.50 -6.79
CA TRP A 206 -10.00 -15.69 -7.97
C TRP A 206 -9.27 -14.39 -7.62
N LEU A 207 -9.70 -13.67 -6.58
CA LEU A 207 -9.02 -12.49 -6.05
C LEU A 207 -7.57 -12.79 -5.67
N ILE A 208 -7.36 -13.83 -4.85
CA ILE A 208 -6.01 -14.23 -4.41
C ILE A 208 -5.14 -14.63 -5.60
N LEU A 209 -5.70 -15.35 -6.57
CA LEU A 209 -4.99 -15.75 -7.78
C LEU A 209 -4.50 -14.53 -8.59
N ILE A 210 -5.36 -13.54 -8.82
CA ILE A 210 -5.02 -12.32 -9.55
C ILE A 210 -3.86 -11.60 -8.84
N ILE A 211 -3.97 -11.39 -7.53
CA ILE A 211 -2.96 -10.66 -6.73
C ILE A 211 -1.64 -11.43 -6.72
N ALA A 212 -1.66 -12.74 -6.42
CA ALA A 212 -0.46 -13.56 -6.39
C ALA A 212 0.28 -13.59 -7.73
N LEU A 213 -0.45 -13.68 -8.84
CA LEU A 213 0.13 -13.66 -10.18
C LEU A 213 0.69 -12.29 -10.55
N CYS A 214 0.05 -11.21 -10.08
CA CYS A 214 0.57 -9.86 -10.23
C CYS A 214 1.92 -9.72 -9.54
N ASP A 215 2.03 -10.17 -8.30
CA ASP A 215 3.27 -10.08 -7.53
C ASP A 215 4.37 -10.95 -8.11
N ILE A 216 4.05 -12.19 -8.51
CA ILE A 216 5.00 -13.10 -9.16
C ILE A 216 5.49 -12.51 -10.49
N GLY A 217 4.55 -12.05 -11.34
CA GLY A 217 4.87 -11.42 -12.61
C GLY A 217 5.69 -10.15 -12.45
N ALA A 218 5.34 -9.31 -11.46
CA ALA A 218 6.07 -8.09 -11.15
C ALA A 218 7.49 -8.37 -10.65
N TYR A 219 7.67 -9.42 -9.84
CA TYR A 219 9.00 -9.82 -9.35
C TYR A 219 9.91 -10.29 -10.49
N PHE A 220 9.45 -11.23 -11.32
CA PHE A 220 10.27 -11.72 -12.44
C PHE A 220 10.45 -10.67 -13.53
N GLY A 221 9.39 -9.94 -13.88
CA GLY A 221 9.44 -8.86 -14.86
C GLY A 221 10.36 -7.73 -14.43
N GLY A 222 10.29 -7.32 -13.17
CA GLY A 222 11.19 -6.31 -12.60
C GLY A 222 12.65 -6.76 -12.55
N ARG A 223 12.91 -8.05 -12.29
CA ARG A 223 14.28 -8.59 -12.29
C ARG A 223 14.89 -8.68 -13.69
N LEU A 224 14.09 -8.98 -14.70
CA LEU A 224 14.57 -9.17 -16.08
C LEU A 224 14.63 -7.85 -16.87
N PHE A 225 13.66 -6.97 -16.67
CA PHE A 225 13.46 -5.79 -17.51
C PHE A 225 13.43 -4.47 -16.72
N GLY A 226 13.44 -4.51 -15.37
CA GLY A 226 13.28 -3.35 -14.53
C GLY A 226 14.42 -2.35 -14.68
N LYS A 227 14.07 -1.10 -14.99
CA LYS A 227 14.99 0.04 -15.11
C LYS A 227 14.48 1.25 -14.31
N THR A 228 13.17 1.47 -14.30
CA THR A 228 12.54 2.64 -13.71
C THR A 228 11.94 2.31 -12.35
N PRO A 229 12.38 2.92 -11.24
CA PRO A 229 11.75 2.73 -9.94
C PRO A 229 10.28 3.15 -9.97
N LEU A 230 9.39 2.36 -9.37
CA LEU A 230 7.96 2.63 -9.36
C LEU A 230 7.60 3.83 -8.48
N SER A 231 8.22 3.94 -7.30
CA SER A 231 7.90 4.98 -6.31
C SER A 231 9.07 5.23 -5.37
N PRO A 232 9.24 6.46 -4.86
CA PRO A 232 10.20 6.76 -3.80
C PRO A 232 9.98 5.94 -2.52
N THR A 233 8.74 5.57 -2.22
CA THR A 233 8.37 4.78 -1.03
C THR A 233 8.78 3.32 -1.15
N SER A 234 8.83 2.78 -2.37
CA SER A 234 9.23 1.40 -2.66
C SER A 234 10.22 1.35 -3.86
N PRO A 235 11.48 1.78 -3.68
CA PRO A 235 12.45 1.91 -4.78
C PRO A 235 12.89 0.57 -5.37
N LYS A 236 12.59 -0.54 -4.72
CA LYS A 236 12.89 -1.89 -5.24
C LYS A 236 11.86 -2.40 -6.25
N LYS A 237 10.66 -1.83 -6.27
CA LYS A 237 9.65 -2.12 -7.30
C LYS A 237 9.91 -1.28 -8.53
N THR A 238 9.75 -1.89 -9.71
CA THR A 238 9.98 -1.22 -10.99
C THR A 238 8.67 -1.10 -11.78
N LEU A 239 8.56 -0.04 -12.56
CA LEU A 239 7.38 0.22 -13.40
C LEU A 239 7.18 -0.92 -14.43
N GLU A 240 8.28 -1.35 -15.07
CA GLU A 240 8.27 -2.43 -16.05
C GLU A 240 7.81 -3.75 -15.41
N GLY A 241 8.27 -4.00 -14.17
CA GLY A 241 7.82 -5.16 -13.40
C GLY A 241 6.32 -5.13 -13.15
N VAL A 242 5.78 -4.00 -12.71
CA VAL A 242 4.34 -3.85 -12.48
C VAL A 242 3.54 -4.04 -13.75
N ILE A 243 3.96 -3.47 -14.88
CA ILE A 243 3.27 -3.65 -16.17
C ILE A 243 3.21 -5.14 -16.55
N ILE A 244 4.33 -5.88 -16.40
CA ILE A 244 4.39 -7.31 -16.68
C ILE A 244 3.50 -8.09 -15.71
N GLY A 245 3.53 -7.77 -14.42
CA GLY A 245 2.68 -8.40 -13.40
C GLY A 245 1.20 -8.24 -13.70
N VAL A 246 0.77 -7.02 -14.01
CA VAL A 246 -0.62 -6.72 -14.41
C VAL A 246 -0.99 -7.48 -15.69
N ALA A 247 -0.10 -7.53 -16.70
CA ALA A 247 -0.36 -8.27 -17.94
C ALA A 247 -0.54 -9.78 -17.68
N VAL A 248 0.32 -10.38 -16.85
CA VAL A 248 0.20 -11.80 -16.46
C VAL A 248 -1.12 -12.04 -15.72
N SER A 249 -1.49 -11.16 -14.78
CA SER A 249 -2.74 -11.25 -14.03
C SER A 249 -3.97 -11.14 -14.93
N ILE A 250 -3.95 -10.28 -15.94
CA ILE A 250 -5.03 -10.16 -16.91
C ILE A 250 -5.19 -11.47 -17.67
N VAL A 251 -4.12 -12.05 -18.20
CA VAL A 251 -4.19 -13.26 -19.00
C VAL A 251 -4.73 -14.44 -18.18
N VAL A 252 -4.08 -14.74 -17.06
CA VAL A 252 -4.44 -15.92 -16.25
C VAL A 252 -5.70 -15.66 -15.43
N GLY A 253 -5.85 -14.45 -14.89
CA GLY A 253 -7.05 -14.05 -14.13
C GLY A 253 -8.31 -14.05 -14.97
N SER A 254 -8.23 -13.67 -16.25
CA SER A 254 -9.39 -13.75 -17.18
C SER A 254 -9.80 -15.18 -17.48
N VAL A 255 -8.83 -16.07 -17.69
CA VAL A 255 -9.11 -17.49 -17.88
C VAL A 255 -9.78 -18.09 -16.64
N ALA A 256 -9.24 -17.81 -15.44
CA ALA A 256 -9.85 -18.27 -14.19
C ALA A 256 -11.24 -17.63 -13.97
N GLY A 257 -11.40 -16.35 -14.34
CA GLY A 257 -12.66 -15.62 -14.23
C GLY A 257 -13.80 -16.22 -15.08
N ILE A 258 -13.51 -16.84 -16.21
CA ILE A 258 -14.52 -17.56 -17.01
C ILE A 258 -15.17 -18.68 -16.19
N PHE A 259 -14.38 -19.43 -15.41
CA PHE A 259 -14.89 -20.51 -14.58
C PHE A 259 -15.69 -19.99 -13.36
N VAL A 260 -15.39 -18.78 -12.89
CA VAL A 260 -16.07 -18.17 -11.74
C VAL A 260 -17.34 -17.43 -12.15
N LEU A 261 -17.29 -16.69 -13.27
CA LEU A 261 -18.36 -15.81 -13.78
C LEU A 261 -19.20 -16.45 -14.89
N GLY A 262 -18.87 -17.66 -15.32
CA GLY A 262 -19.48 -18.27 -16.51
C GLY A 262 -18.94 -17.64 -17.81
N THR A 263 -19.83 -17.22 -18.72
CA THR A 263 -19.46 -16.78 -20.07
C THR A 263 -19.03 -15.31 -20.19
N HIS A 264 -18.86 -14.59 -19.10
CA HIS A 264 -18.60 -13.15 -19.13
C HIS A 264 -17.10 -12.81 -19.28
N PHE A 265 -16.49 -13.22 -20.37
CA PHE A 265 -15.06 -13.08 -20.65
C PHE A 265 -14.54 -11.63 -20.58
N PHE A 266 -15.22 -10.68 -21.23
CA PHE A 266 -14.80 -9.28 -21.22
C PHE A 266 -14.83 -8.66 -19.82
N PHE A 267 -15.82 -9.05 -19.02
CA PHE A 267 -15.88 -8.61 -17.63
C PHE A 267 -14.74 -9.22 -16.81
N ALA A 268 -14.37 -10.48 -17.05
CA ALA A 268 -13.25 -11.13 -16.39
C ALA A 268 -11.91 -10.43 -16.69
N ILE A 269 -11.68 -9.99 -17.94
CA ILE A 269 -10.52 -9.17 -18.32
C ILE A 269 -10.49 -7.86 -17.54
N PHE A 270 -11.61 -7.14 -17.57
CA PHE A 270 -11.71 -5.84 -16.91
C PHE A 270 -11.55 -5.94 -15.41
N ALA A 271 -12.19 -6.94 -14.79
CA ALA A 271 -12.07 -7.19 -13.36
C ALA A 271 -10.63 -7.58 -12.95
N SER A 272 -9.98 -8.46 -13.75
CA SER A 272 -8.58 -8.83 -13.48
C SER A 272 -7.64 -7.64 -13.58
N LEU A 273 -7.84 -6.74 -14.54
CA LEU A 273 -7.07 -5.51 -14.66
C LEU A 273 -7.24 -4.62 -13.42
N ILE A 274 -8.49 -4.30 -13.07
CA ILE A 274 -8.78 -3.38 -11.95
C ILE A 274 -8.29 -3.96 -10.62
N VAL A 275 -8.54 -5.24 -10.36
CA VAL A 275 -8.10 -5.91 -9.12
C VAL A 275 -6.58 -5.91 -9.01
N ALA A 276 -5.85 -6.23 -10.09
CA ALA A 276 -4.40 -6.20 -10.10
C ALA A 276 -3.85 -4.80 -9.83
N VAL A 277 -4.42 -3.77 -10.49
CA VAL A 277 -4.03 -2.37 -10.28
C VAL A 277 -4.33 -1.93 -8.84
N CYS A 278 -5.52 -2.25 -8.31
CA CYS A 278 -5.86 -1.97 -6.91
C CYS A 278 -4.86 -2.64 -5.96
N GLY A 279 -4.47 -3.90 -6.21
CA GLY A 279 -3.46 -4.60 -5.40
C GLY A 279 -2.11 -3.90 -5.38
N VAL A 280 -1.63 -3.44 -6.54
CA VAL A 280 -0.39 -2.65 -6.63
C VAL A 280 -0.47 -1.37 -5.79
N PHE A 281 -1.60 -0.66 -5.85
CA PHE A 281 -1.80 0.54 -5.03
C PHE A 281 -1.92 0.23 -3.55
N GLY A 282 -2.50 -0.92 -3.17
CA GLY A 282 -2.60 -1.36 -1.78
C GLY A 282 -1.22 -1.53 -1.13
N ASP A 283 -0.34 -2.27 -1.79
CA ASP A 283 1.04 -2.46 -1.33
C ASP A 283 1.84 -1.13 -1.32
N LEU A 284 1.64 -0.25 -2.30
CA LEU A 284 2.24 1.08 -2.27
C LEU A 284 1.74 1.92 -1.10
N TYR A 285 0.44 1.88 -0.81
CA TYR A 285 -0.16 2.62 0.30
C TYR A 285 0.36 2.13 1.65
N GLU A 286 0.41 0.83 1.87
CA GLU A 286 0.97 0.29 3.10
C GLU A 286 2.47 0.59 3.23
N SER A 287 3.23 0.47 2.15
CA SER A 287 4.64 0.87 2.11
C SER A 287 4.81 2.35 2.50
N TYR A 288 3.92 3.23 2.06
CA TYR A 288 3.90 4.63 2.44
C TYR A 288 3.62 4.82 3.95
N LEU A 289 2.61 4.14 4.50
CA LEU A 289 2.30 4.20 5.93
C LEU A 289 3.47 3.75 6.79
N LYS A 290 4.13 2.64 6.42
CA LYS A 290 5.33 2.15 7.12
C LYS A 290 6.46 3.18 7.11
N ARG A 291 6.68 3.90 6.01
CA ARG A 291 7.70 4.97 5.95
C ARG A 291 7.33 6.17 6.80
N GLN A 292 6.05 6.55 6.83
CA GLN A 292 5.59 7.61 7.74
C GLN A 292 5.78 7.24 9.21
N ALA A 293 5.48 6.00 9.59
CA ALA A 293 5.70 5.48 10.94
C ALA A 293 7.18 5.15 11.23
N GLN A 294 8.11 5.37 10.29
CA GLN A 294 9.54 5.06 10.40
C GLN A 294 9.84 3.59 10.72
N VAL A 295 8.95 2.69 10.32
CA VAL A 295 9.11 1.24 10.46
C VAL A 295 9.29 0.57 9.09
N LYS A 296 9.78 -0.67 9.11
CA LYS A 296 9.92 -1.48 7.91
C LYS A 296 8.74 -2.44 7.71
N ASP A 297 8.30 -3.06 8.79
CA ASP A 297 7.23 -4.05 8.81
C ASP A 297 6.08 -3.52 9.68
N SER A 298 4.83 -3.84 9.36
CA SER A 298 3.65 -3.35 10.09
C SER A 298 3.55 -3.92 11.51
N GLY A 299 4.15 -5.10 11.71
CA GLY A 299 4.17 -5.81 12.98
C GLY A 299 5.15 -6.98 12.96
N SER A 300 5.11 -7.79 14.02
CA SER A 300 5.97 -8.98 14.18
C SER A 300 5.16 -10.24 14.54
N ILE A 301 3.86 -10.25 14.23
CA ILE A 301 2.95 -11.35 14.64
C ILE A 301 3.28 -12.64 13.90
N LEU A 302 3.68 -12.55 12.62
CA LEU A 302 4.02 -13.71 11.80
C LEU A 302 5.54 -13.95 11.83
N PRO A 303 6.02 -15.04 12.47
CA PRO A 303 7.45 -15.30 12.54
C PRO A 303 8.11 -15.35 11.16
N GLY A 304 9.10 -14.49 10.93
CA GLY A 304 9.83 -14.40 9.66
C GLY A 304 9.07 -13.72 8.51
N HIS A 305 7.80 -13.31 8.71
CA HIS A 305 6.95 -12.70 7.67
C HIS A 305 6.44 -11.29 7.99
N GLY A 306 6.81 -10.70 9.14
CA GLY A 306 6.34 -9.37 9.53
C GLY A 306 4.94 -9.36 10.15
N GLY A 307 4.17 -8.35 9.86
CA GLY A 307 2.80 -8.19 10.34
C GLY A 307 1.73 -8.86 9.46
N ILE A 308 0.51 -8.80 9.94
CA ILE A 308 -0.69 -9.22 9.20
C ILE A 308 -0.93 -8.31 8.00
N LEU A 309 -0.85 -6.99 8.20
CA LEU A 309 -1.08 -6.03 7.13
C LEU A 309 -0.05 -6.19 6.01
N ASP A 310 1.22 -6.51 6.34
CA ASP A 310 2.27 -6.81 5.34
C ASP A 310 1.93 -7.97 4.39
N ARG A 311 0.91 -8.77 4.69
CA ARG A 311 0.48 -9.94 3.89
C ARG A 311 -0.85 -9.71 3.18
N PHE A 312 -1.64 -8.78 3.68
CA PHE A 312 -2.97 -8.53 3.16
C PHE A 312 -3.09 -7.21 2.38
N ASP A 313 -2.05 -6.39 2.36
CA ASP A 313 -2.02 -5.07 1.74
C ASP A 313 -2.60 -5.02 0.31
N ALA A 314 -2.07 -5.84 -0.59
CA ALA A 314 -2.55 -5.95 -1.96
C ALA A 314 -3.94 -6.59 -2.03
N VAL A 315 -4.18 -7.64 -1.23
CA VAL A 315 -5.47 -8.37 -1.21
C VAL A 315 -6.60 -7.46 -0.75
N LEU A 316 -6.36 -6.64 0.27
CA LEU A 316 -7.36 -5.73 0.84
C LEU A 316 -7.85 -4.69 -0.19
N PHE A 317 -6.94 -4.04 -0.90
CA PHE A 317 -7.32 -3.09 -1.95
C PHE A 317 -7.93 -3.80 -3.16
N GLY A 318 -7.39 -4.96 -3.53
CA GLY A 318 -7.98 -5.82 -4.56
C GLY A 318 -9.41 -6.24 -4.22
N ALA A 319 -9.69 -6.54 -2.93
CA ALA A 319 -11.03 -6.90 -2.47
C ALA A 319 -12.03 -5.75 -2.62
N VAL A 320 -11.63 -4.50 -2.31
CA VAL A 320 -12.48 -3.32 -2.53
C VAL A 320 -12.81 -3.17 -4.02
N GLY A 321 -11.80 -3.24 -4.88
CA GLY A 321 -11.99 -3.16 -6.33
C GLY A 321 -12.88 -4.28 -6.88
N MET A 322 -12.64 -5.51 -6.45
CA MET A 322 -13.44 -6.67 -6.86
C MET A 322 -14.89 -6.56 -6.40
N HIS A 323 -15.13 -6.22 -5.13
CA HIS A 323 -16.48 -6.07 -4.60
C HIS A 323 -17.28 -5.01 -5.35
N PHE A 324 -16.68 -3.83 -5.56
CA PHE A 324 -17.29 -2.76 -6.33
C PHE A 324 -17.70 -3.21 -7.75
N LEU A 325 -16.79 -3.88 -8.44
CA LEU A 325 -17.06 -4.35 -9.81
C LEU A 325 -18.14 -5.43 -9.87
N LEU A 326 -18.11 -6.38 -8.93
CA LEU A 326 -19.09 -7.47 -8.90
C LEU A 326 -20.51 -6.96 -8.61
N ILE A 327 -20.67 -6.01 -7.69
CA ILE A 327 -21.98 -5.36 -7.44
C ILE A 327 -22.42 -4.61 -8.69
N PHE A 328 -21.56 -3.75 -9.25
CA PHE A 328 -21.89 -2.98 -10.44
C PHE A 328 -22.33 -3.87 -11.61
N PHE A 329 -21.62 -4.99 -11.81
CA PHE A 329 -21.94 -5.95 -12.87
C PHE A 329 -23.26 -6.66 -12.60
N ASN A 330 -23.52 -7.06 -11.36
CA ASN A 330 -24.76 -7.74 -10.97
C ASN A 330 -25.99 -6.83 -11.16
N ASP A 331 -25.89 -5.59 -10.72
CA ASP A 331 -26.95 -4.58 -10.91
C ASP A 331 -27.21 -4.30 -12.39
N PHE A 332 -26.14 -4.19 -13.20
CA PHE A 332 -26.26 -3.97 -14.63
C PHE A 332 -26.88 -5.17 -15.36
N ALA A 333 -26.54 -6.39 -14.95
CA ALA A 333 -27.13 -7.62 -15.51
C ALA A 333 -28.62 -7.74 -15.11
N CYS A 334 -28.96 -7.45 -13.85
CA CYS A 334 -30.34 -7.48 -13.35
C CYS A 334 -31.23 -6.43 -14.04
N SER A 335 -30.74 -5.20 -14.20
CA SER A 335 -31.49 -4.13 -14.86
C SER A 335 -31.81 -4.41 -16.33
N ARG A 336 -31.00 -5.21 -17.02
CA ARG A 336 -31.28 -5.65 -18.39
C ARG A 336 -32.29 -6.80 -18.48
N CYS A 337 -32.38 -7.65 -17.46
CA CYS A 337 -33.32 -8.77 -17.46
C CYS A 337 -34.75 -8.37 -17.04
N MET A 338 -34.91 -7.33 -16.19
CA MET A 338 -36.22 -6.88 -15.74
C MET A 338 -37.19 -6.44 -16.86
N PRO A 339 -36.79 -5.67 -17.89
CA PRO A 339 -37.71 -5.29 -18.98
C PRO A 339 -38.25 -6.45 -19.79
N LEU A 340 -37.46 -7.54 -19.89
CA LEU A 340 -37.88 -8.74 -20.65
C LEU A 340 -38.88 -9.61 -19.86
N LEU A 341 -38.78 -9.66 -18.52
CA LEU A 341 -39.72 -10.38 -17.67
C LEU A 341 -41.10 -9.71 -17.62
N ASN A 342 -41.15 -8.37 -17.69
CA ASN A 342 -42.43 -7.60 -17.74
C ASN A 342 -43.13 -7.66 -19.11
N LEU A 343 -42.47 -8.19 -20.15
CA LEU A 343 -43.08 -8.42 -21.48
C LEU A 343 -43.72 -9.82 -21.62
N ILE A 344 -43.52 -10.71 -20.62
CA ILE A 344 -44.02 -12.09 -20.61
C ILE A 344 -45.20 -12.27 -19.64
N GLN A 345 -45.52 -11.28 -18.82
CA GLN A 345 -46.75 -11.17 -18.04
C GLN A 345 -47.82 -10.34 -18.77
#